data_d85de4d7fe8b015098009986defff5b8
#
_entry.id   d85de4d7fe8b015098009986defff5b8
#
_cell.length_a   1.000
_cell.length_b   1.000
_cell.length_c   1.000
_cell.angle_alpha   90.00
_cell.angle_beta   90.00
_cell.angle_gamma   90.00
#
_symmetry.space_group_name_H-M   'P 1'
#
loop_
_entity.id
_entity.type
_entity.pdbx_description
1 polymer ?
#
loop_
_entity_poly.entity_id
_entity_poly.type
_entity_poly.pdbx_seq_one_letter_code
_entity_poly.pdbx_strand_id
1 'polypeptide(L)'
;MTRRSYAGRDIEVSFDRAVCIHVGACLAGLPEVFDLQRRPWILPDGAEADAVADQVRRCPSGALRFHRLDSGHDEQPAAPTTVTPLRDGPLLVTGALQVTGPDGTVETTPRATLCRCGLSGNKPFCDNSHLRSDFRAPGGRIRIPASPVRPTQEQPIADSDDPRE
;
A
#
# COMPACT_ATOMS: atom_id res chain seq x y z
N MET A 1 13.07 -5.64 -0.08
CA MET A 1 11.89 -5.93 0.81
C MET A 1 11.76 -7.42 0.97
N THR A 2 11.65 -7.93 2.19
CA THR A 2 11.64 -9.39 2.44
C THR A 2 10.21 -9.82 2.77
N ARG A 3 9.44 -10.08 1.71
CA ARG A 3 8.12 -10.69 1.81
C ARG A 3 8.28 -12.16 2.22
N ARG A 4 7.59 -12.60 3.26
CA ARG A 4 7.61 -13.97 3.75
C ARG A 4 6.33 -14.68 3.34
N SER A 5 6.48 -15.89 2.76
CA SER A 5 5.36 -16.73 2.34
C SER A 5 5.01 -17.79 3.37
N TYR A 6 3.72 -18.14 3.42
CA TYR A 6 3.11 -19.16 4.25
C TYR A 6 2.23 -20.01 3.35
N ALA A 7 2.69 -21.22 3.06
CA ALA A 7 1.97 -22.12 2.17
C ALA A 7 0.86 -22.89 2.91
N GLY A 8 -0.32 -22.94 2.32
CA GLY A 8 -1.39 -23.86 2.64
C GLY A 8 -1.59 -24.84 1.49
N ARG A 9 -2.66 -25.64 1.54
CA ARG A 9 -3.01 -26.61 0.48
C ARG A 9 -3.51 -25.91 -0.78
N ASP A 10 -4.43 -24.98 -0.59
CA ASP A 10 -5.20 -24.35 -1.68
C ASP A 10 -4.87 -22.86 -1.87
N ILE A 11 -4.14 -22.28 -0.94
CA ILE A 11 -3.77 -20.86 -0.96
C ILE A 11 -2.43 -20.64 -0.26
N GLU A 12 -1.56 -19.81 -0.85
CA GLU A 12 -0.39 -19.25 -0.21
C GLU A 12 -0.67 -17.82 0.23
N VAL A 13 -0.34 -17.48 1.47
CA VAL A 13 -0.43 -16.10 1.97
C VAL A 13 0.97 -15.56 2.16
N SER A 14 1.24 -14.38 1.65
CA SER A 14 2.51 -13.68 1.83
C SER A 14 2.35 -12.41 2.66
N PHE A 15 3.36 -12.10 3.47
CA PHE A 15 3.38 -10.94 4.37
C PHE A 15 4.67 -10.16 4.24
N ASP A 16 4.53 -8.85 4.06
CA ASP A 16 5.63 -7.89 4.11
C ASP A 16 5.45 -6.96 5.31
N ARG A 17 6.34 -7.11 6.29
CA ARG A 17 6.30 -6.29 7.50
C ARG A 17 6.59 -4.82 7.23
N ALA A 18 7.40 -4.51 6.23
CA ALA A 18 7.86 -3.14 5.95
C ALA A 18 6.70 -2.20 5.58
N VAL A 19 5.65 -2.73 4.93
CA VAL A 19 4.48 -1.94 4.52
C VAL A 19 3.25 -2.15 5.41
N CYS A 20 3.38 -2.94 6.49
CA CYS A 20 2.28 -3.18 7.43
C CYS A 20 2.04 -1.96 8.31
N ILE A 21 0.82 -1.43 8.30
CA ILE A 21 0.38 -0.30 9.13
C ILE A 21 -0.37 -0.73 10.40
N HIS A 22 -0.31 -2.00 10.75
CA HIS A 22 -0.79 -2.58 12.02
C HIS A 22 -2.24 -2.24 12.41
N VAL A 23 -3.17 -2.11 11.45
CA VAL A 23 -4.60 -1.88 11.75
C VAL A 23 -5.29 -3.09 12.38
N GLY A 24 -4.68 -4.27 12.37
CA GLY A 24 -5.20 -5.47 13.04
C GLY A 24 -6.41 -6.12 12.36
N ALA A 25 -6.84 -5.66 11.19
CA ALA A 25 -8.02 -6.20 10.50
C ALA A 25 -7.90 -7.72 10.23
N CYS A 26 -6.70 -8.22 9.92
CA CYS A 26 -6.44 -9.64 9.70
C CYS A 26 -6.70 -10.47 10.97
N LEU A 27 -6.22 -10.00 12.13
CA LEU A 27 -6.38 -10.69 13.42
C LEU A 27 -7.85 -10.72 13.88
N ALA A 28 -8.55 -9.60 13.70
CA ALA A 28 -9.95 -9.49 14.11
C ALA A 28 -10.91 -10.25 13.19
N GLY A 29 -10.58 -10.33 11.90
CA GLY A 29 -11.50 -10.87 10.90
C GLY A 29 -11.39 -12.38 10.67
N LEU A 30 -10.23 -12.99 10.92
CA LEU A 30 -10.02 -14.44 10.72
C LEU A 30 -8.91 -14.96 11.67
N PRO A 31 -9.22 -15.04 12.98
CA PRO A 31 -8.22 -15.44 14.00
C PRO A 31 -7.72 -16.88 13.85
N GLU A 32 -8.49 -17.75 13.22
CA GLU A 32 -8.09 -19.13 12.94
C GLU A 32 -6.88 -19.19 12.00
N VAL A 33 -6.77 -18.22 11.10
CA VAL A 33 -5.65 -18.09 10.15
C VAL A 33 -4.56 -17.17 10.70
N PHE A 34 -4.93 -16.03 11.30
CA PHE A 34 -4.00 -14.97 11.73
C PHE A 34 -3.95 -14.87 13.26
N ASP A 35 -2.89 -15.39 13.88
CA ASP A 35 -2.73 -15.40 15.32
C ASP A 35 -1.28 -15.11 15.73
N LEU A 36 -1.04 -13.97 16.39
CA LEU A 36 0.29 -13.57 16.86
C LEU A 36 0.84 -14.43 18.01
N GLN A 37 -0.01 -15.20 18.68
CA GLN A 37 0.41 -16.12 19.76
C GLN A 37 0.94 -17.44 19.22
N ARG A 38 0.75 -17.68 17.92
CA ARG A 38 1.16 -18.93 17.25
C ARG A 38 2.45 -18.74 16.41
N ARG A 39 3.14 -19.82 16.15
CA ARG A 39 4.27 -19.90 15.21
C ARG A 39 4.07 -21.08 14.27
N PRO A 40 3.95 -20.89 12.96
CA PRO A 40 3.86 -19.59 12.27
C PRO A 40 2.56 -18.83 12.62
N TRP A 41 2.59 -17.49 12.60
CA TRP A 41 1.44 -16.67 12.97
C TRP A 41 0.35 -16.59 11.88
N ILE A 42 0.67 -17.00 10.65
CA ILE A 42 -0.25 -17.20 9.54
C ILE A 42 -0.32 -18.68 9.27
N LEU A 43 -1.51 -19.26 9.34
CA LEU A 43 -1.82 -20.65 8.98
C LEU A 43 -2.94 -20.64 7.94
N PRO A 44 -2.60 -20.67 6.64
CA PRO A 44 -3.60 -20.54 5.57
C PRO A 44 -4.69 -21.62 5.63
N ASP A 45 -4.33 -22.84 6.04
CA ASP A 45 -5.27 -23.98 6.17
C ASP A 45 -6.22 -23.87 7.39
N GLY A 46 -6.16 -22.77 8.16
CA GLY A 46 -7.07 -22.51 9.28
C GLY A 46 -8.49 -22.19 8.86
N ALA A 47 -8.72 -21.89 7.58
CA ALA A 47 -10.05 -21.63 7.00
C ALA A 47 -10.06 -22.01 5.50
N GLU A 48 -11.26 -21.98 4.90
CA GLU A 48 -11.42 -22.19 3.46
C GLU A 48 -10.68 -21.09 2.67
N ALA A 49 -10.08 -21.45 1.53
CA ALA A 49 -9.23 -20.56 0.75
C ALA A 49 -9.93 -19.27 0.30
N ASP A 50 -11.24 -19.31 0.02
CA ASP A 50 -12.02 -18.11 -0.31
C ASP A 50 -12.14 -17.15 0.88
N ALA A 51 -12.36 -17.66 2.09
CA ALA A 51 -12.43 -16.85 3.30
C ALA A 51 -11.06 -16.18 3.61
N VAL A 52 -9.97 -16.93 3.40
CA VAL A 52 -8.61 -16.41 3.53
C VAL A 52 -8.34 -15.31 2.51
N ALA A 53 -8.68 -15.54 1.24
CA ALA A 53 -8.53 -14.56 0.16
C ALA A 53 -9.31 -13.27 0.45
N ASP A 54 -10.57 -13.38 0.89
CA ASP A 54 -11.42 -12.25 1.25
C ASP A 54 -10.85 -11.46 2.43
N GLN A 55 -10.31 -12.15 3.43
CA GLN A 55 -9.68 -11.50 4.57
C GLN A 55 -8.38 -10.78 4.18
N VAL A 56 -7.55 -11.39 3.32
CA VAL A 56 -6.32 -10.78 2.81
C VAL A 56 -6.63 -9.51 1.99
N ARG A 57 -7.69 -9.51 1.18
CA ARG A 57 -8.14 -8.31 0.42
C ARG A 57 -8.48 -7.12 1.32
N ARG A 58 -8.86 -7.34 2.58
CA ARG A 58 -9.14 -6.28 3.57
C ARG A 58 -7.90 -5.63 4.14
N CYS A 59 -6.69 -6.15 3.86
CA CYS A 59 -5.44 -5.51 4.28
C CYS A 59 -5.21 -4.21 3.48
N PRO A 60 -5.32 -3.02 4.09
CA PRO A 60 -5.34 -1.77 3.31
C PRO A 60 -3.97 -1.37 2.76
N SER A 61 -2.89 -1.88 3.34
CA SER A 61 -1.53 -1.52 2.94
C SER A 61 -0.92 -2.44 1.88
N GLY A 62 -1.59 -3.57 1.54
CA GLY A 62 -1.01 -4.60 0.69
C GLY A 62 0.11 -5.40 1.34
N ALA A 63 0.30 -5.25 2.67
CA ALA A 63 1.25 -6.07 3.43
C ALA A 63 0.94 -7.56 3.31
N LEU A 64 -0.35 -7.93 3.35
CA LEU A 64 -0.81 -9.27 3.05
C LEU A 64 -1.21 -9.35 1.58
N ARG A 65 -0.82 -10.45 0.93
CA ARG A 65 -1.24 -10.85 -0.42
C ARG A 65 -1.43 -12.37 -0.44
N PHE A 66 -2.12 -12.86 -1.43
CA PHE A 66 -2.29 -14.31 -1.61
C PHE A 66 -2.04 -14.73 -3.06
N HIS A 67 -1.76 -15.99 -3.20
CA HIS A 67 -1.72 -16.72 -4.46
C HIS A 67 -2.53 -18.01 -4.31
N ARG A 68 -3.45 -18.27 -5.25
CA ARG A 68 -4.27 -19.48 -5.24
C ARG A 68 -3.47 -20.65 -5.81
N LEU A 69 -3.51 -21.76 -5.10
CA LEU A 69 -2.87 -23.01 -5.51
C LEU A 69 -3.88 -24.02 -6.10
N ASP A 70 -5.17 -23.73 -5.92
CA ASP A 70 -6.29 -24.44 -6.50
C ASP A 70 -6.78 -23.79 -7.81
N SER A 71 -8.01 -24.10 -8.23
CA SER A 71 -8.64 -23.49 -9.42
C SER A 71 -9.18 -22.08 -9.21
N GLY A 72 -9.04 -21.49 -8.00
CA GLY A 72 -9.47 -20.13 -7.69
C GLY A 72 -8.58 -19.08 -8.37
N HIS A 73 -9.04 -17.83 -8.36
CA HIS A 73 -8.32 -16.74 -9.00
C HIS A 73 -7.49 -15.96 -7.99
N ASP A 74 -6.30 -15.58 -8.40
CA ASP A 74 -5.45 -14.63 -7.68
C ASP A 74 -6.11 -13.26 -7.55
N GLU A 75 -5.58 -12.44 -6.64
CA GLU A 75 -6.08 -11.10 -6.44
C GLU A 75 -5.92 -10.25 -7.69
N GLN A 76 -7.06 -9.76 -8.20
CA GLN A 76 -7.09 -8.81 -9.30
C GLN A 76 -7.12 -7.38 -8.76
N PRO A 77 -6.35 -6.46 -9.33
CA PRO A 77 -6.42 -5.06 -8.93
C PRO A 77 -7.79 -4.47 -9.26
N ALA A 78 -8.31 -3.63 -8.35
CA ALA A 78 -9.56 -2.92 -8.58
C ALA A 78 -9.44 -1.92 -9.75
N ALA A 79 -10.54 -1.74 -10.47
CA ALA A 79 -10.66 -0.73 -11.51
C ALA A 79 -11.93 0.10 -11.29
N PRO A 80 -11.85 1.43 -11.44
CA PRO A 80 -10.65 2.24 -11.67
C PRO A 80 -9.72 2.31 -10.45
N THR A 81 -8.48 2.72 -10.64
CA THR A 81 -7.59 3.06 -9.52
C THR A 81 -8.17 4.21 -8.71
N THR A 82 -8.27 4.03 -7.40
CA THR A 82 -8.82 5.05 -6.48
C THR A 82 -7.80 5.48 -5.45
N VAL A 83 -7.86 6.76 -5.08
CA VAL A 83 -7.05 7.35 -4.00
C VAL A 83 -7.99 7.95 -2.97
N THR A 84 -7.97 7.43 -1.76
CA THR A 84 -8.84 7.88 -0.66
C THR A 84 -8.01 8.42 0.49
N PRO A 85 -8.05 9.75 0.75
CA PRO A 85 -7.40 10.32 1.92
C PRO A 85 -8.18 9.95 3.19
N LEU A 86 -7.50 9.40 4.18
CA LEU A 86 -8.08 9.19 5.50
C LEU A 86 -8.01 10.47 6.34
N ARG A 87 -9.03 10.71 7.18
CA ARG A 87 -8.97 11.83 8.13
C ARG A 87 -7.73 11.65 9.03
N ASP A 88 -6.92 12.71 9.14
CA ASP A 88 -5.69 12.76 9.95
C ASP A 88 -4.73 11.58 9.70
N GLY A 89 -4.82 11.00 8.52
CA GLY A 89 -4.14 9.76 8.16
C GLY A 89 -3.55 9.78 6.75
N PRO A 90 -3.12 8.60 6.29
CA PRO A 90 -2.48 8.41 4.99
C PRO A 90 -3.46 8.48 3.82
N LEU A 91 -2.93 8.22 2.63
CA LEU A 91 -3.70 7.94 1.43
C LEU A 91 -3.86 6.42 1.27
N LEU A 92 -5.09 5.92 1.20
CA LEU A 92 -5.36 4.57 0.70
C LEU A 92 -5.45 4.61 -0.81
N VAL A 93 -4.68 3.75 -1.48
CA VAL A 93 -4.68 3.62 -2.93
C VAL A 93 -5.03 2.17 -3.27
N THR A 94 -6.02 1.97 -4.13
CA THR A 94 -6.42 0.65 -4.63
C THR A 94 -6.46 0.69 -6.14
N GLY A 95 -5.99 -0.37 -6.80
CA GLY A 95 -5.91 -0.47 -8.26
C GLY A 95 -4.65 -1.17 -8.72
N ALA A 96 -4.39 -1.16 -10.02
CA ALA A 96 -3.12 -1.64 -10.57
C ALA A 96 -2.03 -0.60 -10.31
N LEU A 97 -1.23 -0.81 -9.26
CA LEU A 97 -0.23 0.15 -8.81
C LEU A 97 1.17 -0.36 -9.09
N GLN A 98 2.02 0.53 -9.57
CA GLN A 98 3.47 0.40 -9.52
C GLN A 98 4.02 1.49 -8.60
N VAL A 99 4.65 1.08 -7.52
CA VAL A 99 5.23 2.00 -6.54
C VAL A 99 6.74 1.92 -6.63
N THR A 100 7.38 3.03 -6.98
CA THR A 100 8.83 3.12 -7.07
C THR A 100 9.40 3.63 -5.76
N GLY A 101 10.29 2.86 -5.15
CA GLY A 101 11.04 3.24 -3.95
C GLY A 101 12.15 4.25 -4.25
N PRO A 102 12.73 4.88 -3.21
CA PRO A 102 13.80 5.85 -3.38
C PRO A 102 15.09 5.24 -3.95
N ASP A 103 15.26 3.94 -3.85
CA ASP A 103 16.34 3.15 -4.40
C ASP A 103 16.10 2.67 -5.85
N GLY A 104 14.99 3.11 -6.46
CA GLY A 104 14.58 2.72 -7.80
C GLY A 104 13.87 1.35 -7.87
N THR A 105 13.71 0.64 -6.76
CA THR A 105 12.93 -0.61 -6.75
C THR A 105 11.47 -0.32 -7.09
N VAL A 106 10.88 -1.18 -7.93
CA VAL A 106 9.47 -1.08 -8.33
C VAL A 106 8.69 -2.24 -7.70
N GLU A 107 7.65 -1.92 -6.95
CA GLU A 107 6.71 -2.89 -6.41
C GLU A 107 5.37 -2.78 -7.11
N THR A 108 4.90 -3.89 -7.70
CA THR A 108 3.53 -3.99 -8.23
C THR A 108 2.60 -4.47 -7.13
N THR A 109 1.52 -3.75 -6.87
CA THR A 109 0.58 -4.06 -5.79
C THR A 109 -0.84 -3.66 -6.14
N PRO A 110 -1.88 -4.45 -5.74
CA PRO A 110 -3.28 -4.07 -5.95
C PRO A 110 -3.75 -2.98 -4.98
N ARG A 111 -2.96 -2.67 -3.94
CA ARG A 111 -3.27 -1.61 -2.97
C ARG A 111 -2.04 -1.20 -2.19
N ALA A 112 -2.03 0.04 -1.75
CA ALA A 112 -0.98 0.61 -0.92
C ALA A 112 -1.55 1.67 0.03
N THR A 113 -0.87 1.86 1.15
CA THR A 113 -1.11 2.98 2.06
C THR A 113 0.08 3.91 2.00
N LEU A 114 -0.11 5.11 1.42
CA LEU A 114 0.96 6.05 1.15
C LEU A 114 1.02 7.17 2.20
N CYS A 115 2.23 7.59 2.53
CA CYS A 115 2.47 8.67 3.47
C CYS A 115 1.87 9.99 2.97
N ARG A 116 1.11 10.69 3.83
CA ARG A 116 0.58 12.03 3.57
C ARG A 116 1.12 13.09 4.54
N CYS A 117 1.57 12.67 5.73
CA CYS A 117 2.08 13.60 6.73
C CYS A 117 3.52 14.07 6.47
N GLY A 118 4.23 13.45 5.54
CA GLY A 118 5.64 13.76 5.23
C GLY A 118 6.66 13.15 6.20
N LEU A 119 6.23 12.53 7.31
CA LEU A 119 7.09 12.09 8.42
C LEU A 119 7.48 10.62 8.39
N SER A 120 6.94 9.82 7.46
CA SER A 120 7.28 8.41 7.34
C SER A 120 8.77 8.22 7.08
N GLY A 121 9.39 7.29 7.81
CA GLY A 121 10.74 6.80 7.56
C GLY A 121 10.81 5.76 6.43
N ASN A 122 9.65 5.28 5.96
CA ASN A 122 9.51 4.26 4.92
C ASN A 122 8.80 4.80 3.67
N LYS A 123 9.15 6.00 3.24
CA LYS A 123 8.53 6.60 2.04
C LYS A 123 8.75 5.73 0.79
N PRO A 124 7.73 5.65 -0.09
CA PRO A 124 6.47 6.40 -0.10
C PRO A 124 5.40 5.82 0.83
N PHE A 125 5.61 4.66 1.45
CA PHE A 125 4.61 3.99 2.28
C PHE A 125 4.40 4.70 3.63
N CYS A 126 3.21 4.53 4.21
CA CYS A 126 2.91 4.95 5.57
C CYS A 126 3.54 3.98 6.59
N ASP A 127 4.08 4.51 7.68
CA ASP A 127 4.60 3.78 8.83
C ASP A 127 3.93 4.18 10.16
N ASN A 128 2.78 4.87 10.08
CA ASN A 128 2.03 5.42 11.20
C ASN A 128 2.71 6.59 11.94
N SER A 129 3.75 7.20 11.41
CA SER A 129 4.37 8.40 12.03
C SER A 129 3.37 9.54 12.25
N HIS A 130 2.31 9.64 11.43
CA HIS A 130 1.23 10.61 11.62
C HIS A 130 0.50 10.48 12.97
N LEU A 131 0.45 9.28 13.56
CA LEU A 131 -0.17 9.06 14.87
C LEU A 131 0.61 9.65 16.05
N ARG A 132 1.90 9.94 15.83
CA ARG A 132 2.82 10.50 16.82
C ARG A 132 3.19 11.96 16.52
N SER A 133 2.40 12.62 15.66
CA SER A 133 2.60 14.01 15.25
C SER A 133 1.29 14.77 15.34
N ASP A 134 1.37 16.09 15.23
CA ASP A 134 0.20 16.97 15.18
C ASP A 134 -0.41 17.06 13.77
N PHE A 135 -0.16 16.07 12.91
CA PHE A 135 -0.72 16.05 11.58
C PHE A 135 -2.23 15.99 11.61
N ARG A 136 -2.88 17.02 11.02
CA ARG A 136 -4.32 17.11 10.86
C ARG A 136 -4.65 17.43 9.41
N ALA A 137 -5.53 16.63 8.82
CA ALA A 137 -6.00 16.85 7.46
C ALA A 137 -7.38 16.20 7.25
N PRO A 138 -8.28 16.82 6.46
CA PRO A 138 -9.57 16.23 6.17
C PRO A 138 -9.43 14.91 5.44
N GLY A 139 -10.37 13.99 5.67
CA GLY A 139 -10.54 12.76 4.91
C GLY A 139 -11.60 12.91 3.81
N GLY A 140 -11.77 11.86 2.98
CA GLY A 140 -12.77 11.82 1.92
C GLY A 140 -12.42 12.68 0.71
N ARG A 141 -13.43 13.07 -0.06
CA ARG A 141 -13.22 13.90 -1.25
C ARG A 141 -12.74 15.29 -0.86
N ILE A 142 -11.50 15.61 -1.23
CA ILE A 142 -10.96 16.97 -1.13
C ILE A 142 -11.45 17.74 -2.36
N ARG A 143 -12.25 18.80 -2.15
CA ARG A 143 -12.45 19.80 -3.19
C ARG A 143 -11.17 20.62 -3.25
N ILE A 144 -10.41 20.48 -4.33
CA ILE A 144 -9.31 21.38 -4.63
C ILE A 144 -10.00 22.67 -5.12
N PRO A 145 -9.94 23.79 -4.39
CA PRO A 145 -10.36 25.05 -4.96
C PRO A 145 -9.51 25.29 -6.22
N ALA A 146 -10.15 25.73 -7.31
CA ALA A 146 -9.42 26.09 -8.51
C ALA A 146 -8.39 27.17 -8.14
N SER A 147 -7.15 26.78 -7.92
CA SER A 147 -6.07 27.74 -7.84
C SER A 147 -5.93 28.40 -9.21
N PRO A 148 -5.87 29.74 -9.31
CA PRO A 148 -5.48 30.35 -10.55
C PRO A 148 -4.11 29.78 -10.93
N VAL A 149 -4.07 29.02 -12.00
CA VAL A 149 -2.81 28.52 -12.58
C VAL A 149 -1.99 29.76 -12.88
N ARG A 150 -0.96 30.03 -12.08
CA ARG A 150 0.04 31.01 -12.51
C ARG A 150 0.68 30.44 -13.75
N PRO A 151 0.63 31.13 -14.90
CA PRO A 151 1.36 30.68 -16.06
C PRO A 151 2.82 30.52 -15.63
N THR A 152 3.34 29.32 -15.84
CA THR A 152 4.76 29.05 -15.67
C THR A 152 5.48 30.03 -16.56
N GLN A 153 6.26 30.97 -15.97
CA GLN A 153 7.19 31.74 -16.75
C GLN A 153 8.19 30.72 -17.26
N GLU A 154 8.12 30.44 -18.56
CA GLU A 154 9.20 29.74 -19.24
C GLU A 154 10.49 30.53 -18.99
N GLN A 155 11.34 29.99 -18.14
CA GLN A 155 12.71 30.48 -18.06
C GLN A 155 13.36 30.10 -19.39
N PRO A 156 13.89 31.07 -20.14
CA PRO A 156 14.64 30.74 -21.37
C PRO A 156 15.79 29.82 -20.98
N ILE A 157 15.85 28.68 -21.63
CA ILE A 157 17.00 27.78 -21.57
C ILE A 157 18.18 28.60 -22.11
N ALA A 158 19.15 28.92 -21.26
CA ALA A 158 20.38 29.53 -21.72
C ALA A 158 21.10 28.49 -22.57
N ASP A 159 21.12 28.71 -23.88
CA ASP A 159 22.01 28.01 -24.81
C ASP A 159 23.46 28.30 -24.40
N SER A 160 24.07 27.32 -23.74
CA SER A 160 25.52 27.30 -23.51
C SER A 160 26.16 26.38 -24.55
N ASP A 161 26.15 26.82 -25.79
CA ASP A 161 27.03 26.29 -26.83
C ASP A 161 27.68 27.44 -27.57
N ASP A 162 28.89 27.77 -27.16
CA ASP A 162 29.87 28.34 -28.05
C ASP A 162 31.23 27.65 -27.82
N PRO A 163 31.60 26.65 -28.64
CA PRO A 163 32.96 26.15 -28.65
C PRO A 163 33.75 26.88 -29.75
N ARG A 164 34.38 27.96 -29.44
CA ARG A 164 35.53 28.50 -30.23
C ARG A 164 36.09 29.77 -29.60
N GLU A 165 37.21 29.69 -28.92
CA GLU A 165 38.54 30.24 -29.25
C GLU A 165 39.52 29.88 -28.13
#